data_6dfd19d9f31734d95216d6ed4c9699df
#
_entry.id   6dfd19d9f31734d95216d6ed4c9699df
#
_cell.length_a   1.000
_cell.length_b   1.000
_cell.length_c   1.000
_cell.angle_alpha   90.00
_cell.angle_beta   90.00
_cell.angle_gamma   90.00
#
_symmetry.space_group_name_H-M   'P 1'
#
loop_
_entity.id
_entity.type
_entity.pdbx_description
1 polymer ?
#
loop_
_entity_poly.entity_id
_entity_poly.type
_entity_poly.pdbx_seq_one_letter_code
_entity_poly.pdbx_strand_id
1 'polypeptide(L)'
;MSLLQLAIIALLQGTTEWLPVSSSGHVLLAAGFFEASPGDELLINAVSNLGTLLAMLIYFRKDVTSAIAGGFELVAAPVSKSPLSKGARLAAAVIVATPVAVLVAFAYEKFLPESMLESMRSIYVVAATTII
;
A
#
# COMPACT_ATOMS: atom_id res chain seq x y z
N MET A 1 -15.76 8.99 16.69
CA MET A 1 -14.41 8.89 17.30
C MET A 1 -13.88 10.25 17.71
N SER A 2 -13.02 10.32 18.75
CA SER A 2 -12.34 11.57 19.15
C SER A 2 -11.14 11.88 18.26
N LEU A 3 -10.72 13.16 18.22
CA LEU A 3 -9.51 13.57 17.49
C LEU A 3 -8.25 12.84 17.98
N LEU A 4 -8.18 12.54 19.28
CA LEU A 4 -7.06 11.79 19.85
C LEU A 4 -7.00 10.35 19.32
N GLN A 5 -8.13 9.67 19.25
CA GLN A 5 -8.22 8.31 18.68
C GLN A 5 -7.79 8.30 17.21
N LEU A 6 -8.26 9.28 16.43
CA LEU A 6 -7.86 9.43 15.01
C LEU A 6 -6.35 9.70 14.88
N ALA A 7 -5.78 10.55 15.76
CA ALA A 7 -4.34 10.82 15.76
C ALA A 7 -3.52 9.56 16.10
N ILE A 8 -3.96 8.75 17.06
CA ILE A 8 -3.31 7.48 17.40
C ILE A 8 -3.32 6.53 16.19
N ILE A 9 -4.47 6.37 15.53
CA ILE A 9 -4.58 5.51 14.34
C ILE A 9 -3.69 6.03 13.20
N ALA A 10 -3.65 7.34 12.95
CA ALA A 10 -2.81 7.93 11.93
C ALA A 10 -1.32 7.73 12.20
N LEU A 11 -0.88 7.83 13.44
CA LEU A 11 0.50 7.53 13.84
C LEU A 11 0.82 6.04 13.66
N LEU A 12 -0.10 5.15 14.04
CA LEU A 12 0.02 3.72 13.87
C LEU A 12 0.16 3.37 12.38
N GLN A 13 -0.74 3.90 11.53
CA GLN A 13 -0.66 3.73 10.07
C GLN A 13 0.69 4.21 9.53
N GLY A 14 1.08 5.45 9.85
CA GLY A 14 2.31 6.05 9.35
C GLY A 14 3.56 5.29 9.75
N THR A 15 3.59 4.64 10.92
CA THR A 15 4.72 3.82 11.37
C THR A 15 4.72 2.43 10.76
N THR A 16 3.56 1.77 10.70
CA THR A 16 3.44 0.39 10.19
C THR A 16 3.56 0.29 8.68
N GLU A 17 3.26 1.37 7.92
CA GLU A 17 3.43 1.41 6.47
C GLU A 17 4.89 1.24 6.01
N TRP A 18 5.84 1.60 6.86
CA TRP A 18 7.28 1.46 6.58
C TRP A 18 7.87 0.13 7.03
N LEU A 19 7.10 -0.65 7.76
CA LEU A 19 7.51 -1.95 8.26
C LEU A 19 6.92 -3.07 7.40
N PRO A 20 7.56 -4.22 7.28
CA PRO A 20 7.01 -5.38 6.55
C PRO A 20 5.92 -6.09 7.38
N VAL A 21 4.95 -5.31 7.88
CA VAL A 21 3.80 -5.76 8.66
C VAL A 21 2.52 -5.21 8.03
N SER A 22 1.38 -5.84 8.28
CA SER A 22 0.12 -5.37 7.72
C SER A 22 -0.35 -4.08 8.40
N SER A 23 -0.14 -2.91 7.77
CA SER A 23 -0.64 -1.62 8.27
C SER A 23 -2.16 -1.60 8.38
N SER A 24 -2.87 -2.10 7.37
CA SER A 24 -4.34 -2.21 7.38
C SER A 24 -4.84 -3.10 8.52
N GLY A 25 -4.12 -4.17 8.86
CA GLY A 25 -4.43 -5.02 10.00
C GLY A 25 -4.34 -4.25 11.33
N HIS A 26 -3.27 -3.48 11.50
CA HIS A 26 -3.09 -2.66 12.72
C HIS A 26 -4.17 -1.57 12.84
N VAL A 27 -4.50 -0.89 11.73
CA VAL A 27 -5.57 0.11 11.71
C VAL A 27 -6.92 -0.50 12.06
N LEU A 28 -7.24 -1.68 11.50
CA LEU A 28 -8.48 -2.40 11.79
C LEU A 28 -8.58 -2.79 13.27
N LEU A 29 -7.50 -3.32 13.84
CA LEU A 29 -7.46 -3.67 15.27
C LEU A 29 -7.62 -2.43 16.16
N ALA A 30 -6.95 -1.33 15.83
CA ALA A 30 -7.07 -0.08 16.59
C ALA A 30 -8.48 0.53 16.45
N ALA A 31 -9.08 0.52 15.27
CA ALA A 31 -10.44 0.98 15.03
C ALA A 31 -11.45 0.15 15.83
N GLY A 32 -11.30 -1.18 15.82
CA GLY A 32 -12.12 -2.09 16.62
C GLY A 32 -11.97 -1.86 18.12
N PHE A 33 -10.73 -1.61 18.61
CA PHE A 33 -10.48 -1.27 20.01
C PHE A 33 -11.18 0.04 20.43
N PHE A 34 -11.29 0.99 19.52
CA PHE A 34 -12.00 2.25 19.74
C PHE A 34 -13.49 2.20 19.41
N GLU A 35 -14.04 1.01 19.14
CA GLU A 35 -15.45 0.78 18.81
C GLU A 35 -15.93 1.63 17.62
N ALA A 36 -15.09 1.77 16.62
CA ALA A 36 -15.43 2.48 15.38
C ALA A 36 -16.57 1.74 14.63
N SER A 37 -17.49 2.51 14.02
CA SER A 37 -18.50 1.91 13.17
C SER A 37 -17.88 1.34 11.88
N PRO A 38 -18.48 0.33 11.22
CA PRO A 38 -17.93 -0.24 9.98
C PRO A 38 -17.71 0.78 8.86
N GLY A 39 -18.55 1.84 8.82
CA GLY A 39 -18.38 2.94 7.86
C GLY A 39 -17.19 3.84 8.22
N ASP A 40 -16.98 4.09 9.50
CA ASP A 40 -15.84 4.86 10.00
C ASP A 40 -14.52 4.11 9.77
N GLU A 41 -14.49 2.79 9.97
CA GLU A 41 -13.30 1.95 9.73
C GLU A 41 -12.82 2.06 8.27
N LEU A 42 -13.73 1.95 7.32
CA LEU A 42 -13.41 2.07 5.90
C LEU A 42 -12.86 3.46 5.57
N LEU A 43 -13.50 4.51 6.08
CA LEU A 43 -13.09 5.89 5.86
C LEU A 43 -11.71 6.17 6.49
N ILE A 44 -11.50 5.73 7.72
CA ILE A 44 -10.23 5.89 8.44
C ILE A 44 -9.10 5.21 7.68
N ASN A 45 -9.31 3.97 7.25
CA ASN A 45 -8.32 3.23 6.47
C ASN A 45 -7.99 3.94 5.14
N ALA A 46 -9.01 4.39 4.40
CA ALA A 46 -8.82 5.10 3.14
C ALA A 46 -8.08 6.44 3.31
N VAL A 47 -8.48 7.25 4.29
CA VAL A 47 -7.86 8.56 4.57
C VAL A 47 -6.43 8.40 5.08
N SER A 48 -6.19 7.42 5.96
CA SER A 48 -4.86 7.14 6.48
C SER A 48 -3.90 6.68 5.38
N ASN A 49 -4.34 5.79 4.50
CA ASN A 49 -3.56 5.35 3.33
C ASN A 49 -3.27 6.51 2.37
N LEU A 50 -4.24 7.38 2.12
CA LEU A 50 -4.02 8.58 1.31
C LEU A 50 -2.97 9.50 1.94
N GLY A 51 -3.03 9.69 3.26
CA GLY A 51 -2.06 10.50 4.01
C GLY A 51 -0.64 9.96 3.90
N THR A 52 -0.45 8.65 4.08
CA THR A 52 0.87 8.02 3.93
C THR A 52 1.36 8.05 2.49
N LEU A 53 0.49 7.85 1.50
CA LEU A 53 0.83 7.99 0.09
C LEU A 53 1.34 9.40 -0.23
N LEU A 54 0.65 10.45 0.22
CA LEU A 54 1.08 11.83 0.02
C LEU A 54 2.42 12.10 0.72
N ALA A 55 2.61 11.61 1.93
CA ALA A 55 3.87 11.74 2.65
C ALA A 55 5.03 11.04 1.90
N MET A 56 4.81 9.84 1.39
CA MET A 56 5.78 9.12 0.55
C MET A 56 6.12 9.87 -0.73
N LEU A 57 5.13 10.40 -1.44
CA LEU A 57 5.35 11.19 -2.65
C LEU A 57 6.19 12.43 -2.39
N ILE A 58 5.95 13.12 -1.27
CA ILE A 58 6.72 14.29 -0.86
C ILE A 58 8.16 13.89 -0.47
N TYR A 59 8.30 12.82 0.30
CA TYR A 59 9.61 12.35 0.76
C TYR A 59 10.48 11.86 -0.40
N PHE A 60 9.93 11.01 -1.26
CA PHE A 60 10.62 10.44 -2.42
C PHE A 60 10.46 11.27 -3.71
N ARG A 61 10.07 12.54 -3.61
CA ARG A 61 9.79 13.37 -4.79
C ARG A 61 10.87 13.34 -5.88
N LYS A 62 12.16 13.23 -5.48
CA LYS A 62 13.28 13.16 -6.43
C LYS A 62 13.30 11.84 -7.20
N ASP A 63 13.05 10.72 -6.52
CA ASP A 63 12.98 9.41 -7.17
C ASP A 63 11.73 9.29 -8.02
N VAL A 64 10.59 9.83 -7.56
CA VAL A 64 9.32 9.87 -8.30
C VAL A 64 9.49 10.69 -9.59
N THR A 65 10.02 11.91 -9.50
CA THR A 65 10.26 12.74 -10.70
C THR A 65 11.28 12.12 -11.63
N SER A 66 12.32 11.48 -11.10
CA SER A 66 13.32 10.74 -11.91
C SER A 66 12.69 9.54 -12.60
N ALA A 67 11.81 8.79 -11.92
CA ALA A 67 11.10 7.65 -12.51
C ALA A 67 10.12 8.10 -13.60
N ILE A 68 9.40 9.20 -13.40
CA ILE A 68 8.51 9.77 -14.42
C ILE A 68 9.30 10.17 -15.67
N ALA A 69 10.39 10.91 -15.50
CA ALA A 69 11.29 11.29 -16.61
C ALA A 69 11.89 10.07 -17.31
N GLY A 70 12.30 9.06 -16.52
CA GLY A 70 12.81 7.80 -17.04
C GLY A 70 11.75 6.96 -17.78
N GLY A 71 10.48 7.06 -17.38
CA GLY A 71 9.36 6.47 -18.11
C GLY A 71 9.21 7.07 -19.51
N PHE A 72 9.31 8.38 -19.63
CA PHE A 72 9.33 9.06 -20.95
C PHE A 72 10.56 8.66 -21.77
N GLU A 73 11.74 8.51 -21.14
CA GLU A 73 12.94 8.00 -21.79
C GLU A 73 12.71 6.60 -22.38
N LEU A 74 12.06 5.69 -21.65
CA LEU A 74 11.75 4.34 -22.12
C LEU A 74 10.81 4.33 -23.33
N VAL A 75 9.85 5.26 -23.38
CA VAL A 75 8.91 5.38 -24.51
C VAL A 75 9.57 6.06 -25.71
N ALA A 76 10.40 7.08 -25.47
CA ALA A 76 11.01 7.89 -26.54
C ALA A 76 12.23 7.23 -27.18
N ALA A 77 12.88 6.28 -26.50
CA ALA A 77 14.15 5.69 -26.94
C ALA A 77 14.11 4.17 -27.18
N PRO A 78 13.23 3.64 -28.04
CA PRO A 78 13.24 2.19 -28.36
C PRO A 78 14.51 1.72 -29.10
N VAL A 79 15.41 2.62 -29.47
CA VAL A 79 16.58 2.34 -30.36
C VAL A 79 17.92 2.80 -29.76
N SER A 80 17.94 3.43 -28.60
CA SER A 80 19.21 3.91 -28.03
C SER A 80 20.00 2.76 -27.43
N LYS A 81 21.22 2.54 -27.92
CA LYS A 81 22.21 1.61 -27.35
C LYS A 81 22.85 2.12 -26.05
N SER A 82 22.43 3.28 -25.57
CA SER A 82 22.95 3.88 -24.32
C SER A 82 22.41 3.14 -23.08
N PRO A 83 23.21 3.01 -22.03
CA PRO A 83 22.72 2.40 -20.78
C PRO A 83 21.58 3.24 -20.20
N LEU A 84 20.51 2.58 -19.75
CA LEU A 84 19.35 3.21 -19.14
C LEU A 84 19.75 4.07 -17.94
N SER A 85 19.17 5.27 -17.85
CA SER A 85 19.32 6.14 -16.69
C SER A 85 18.81 5.45 -15.41
N LYS A 86 19.20 5.96 -14.24
CA LYS A 86 18.67 5.45 -12.95
C LYS A 86 17.15 5.54 -12.91
N GLY A 87 16.59 6.65 -13.41
CA GLY A 87 15.15 6.87 -13.50
C GLY A 87 14.44 5.86 -14.42
N ALA A 88 15.04 5.58 -15.59
CA ALA A 88 14.49 4.61 -16.54
C ALA A 88 14.50 3.18 -15.98
N ARG A 89 15.55 2.79 -15.24
CA ARG A 89 15.59 1.48 -14.55
C ARG A 89 14.51 1.39 -13.47
N LEU A 90 14.30 2.45 -12.68
CA LEU A 90 13.27 2.52 -11.67
C LEU A 90 11.88 2.44 -12.29
N ALA A 91 11.63 3.21 -13.36
CA ALA A 91 10.38 3.16 -14.11
C ALA A 91 10.11 1.76 -14.69
N ALA A 92 11.12 1.14 -15.30
CA ALA A 92 11.00 -0.21 -15.83
C ALA A 92 10.68 -1.25 -14.74
N ALA A 93 11.33 -1.15 -13.58
CA ALA A 93 11.04 -2.02 -12.44
C ALA A 93 9.58 -1.88 -11.97
N VAL A 94 9.07 -0.66 -11.84
CA VAL A 94 7.67 -0.41 -11.47
C VAL A 94 6.71 -0.94 -12.53
N ILE A 95 6.97 -0.67 -13.82
CA ILE A 95 6.13 -1.14 -14.94
C ILE A 95 6.05 -2.67 -14.98
N VAL A 96 7.14 -3.37 -14.67
CA VAL A 96 7.16 -4.84 -14.66
C VAL A 96 6.55 -5.40 -13.37
N ALA A 97 6.85 -4.81 -12.21
CA ALA A 97 6.38 -5.32 -10.93
C ALA A 97 4.86 -5.13 -10.73
N THR A 98 4.30 -4.01 -11.23
CA THR A 98 2.87 -3.71 -11.04
C THR A 98 1.93 -4.75 -11.67
N PRO A 99 2.07 -5.14 -12.95
CA PRO A 99 1.24 -6.19 -13.53
C PRO A 99 1.38 -7.53 -12.80
N VAL A 100 2.58 -7.89 -12.36
CA VAL A 100 2.80 -9.12 -11.59
C VAL A 100 2.02 -9.09 -10.28
N ALA A 101 2.09 -7.99 -9.53
CA ALA A 101 1.33 -7.81 -8.30
C ALA A 101 -0.19 -7.87 -8.54
N VAL A 102 -0.68 -7.20 -9.60
CA VAL A 102 -2.10 -7.23 -9.98
C VAL A 102 -2.55 -8.63 -10.36
N LEU A 103 -1.75 -9.37 -11.15
CA LEU A 103 -2.08 -10.75 -11.53
C LEU A 103 -2.11 -11.68 -10.32
N VAL A 104 -1.18 -11.54 -9.38
CA VAL A 104 -1.18 -12.32 -8.13
C VAL A 104 -2.41 -12.00 -7.30
N ALA A 105 -2.75 -10.71 -7.13
CA ALA A 105 -3.94 -10.29 -6.39
C ALA A 105 -5.24 -10.82 -7.03
N PHE A 106 -5.35 -10.71 -8.35
CA PHE A 106 -6.49 -11.23 -9.11
C PHE A 106 -6.60 -12.77 -9.04
N ALA A 107 -5.47 -13.47 -9.14
CA ALA A 107 -5.44 -14.92 -8.99
C ALA A 107 -5.89 -15.34 -7.58
N TYR A 108 -5.42 -14.61 -6.56
CA TYR A 108 -5.82 -14.82 -5.18
C TYR A 108 -7.34 -14.67 -4.99
N GLU A 109 -7.91 -13.59 -5.51
CA GLU A 109 -9.35 -13.33 -5.41
C GLU A 109 -10.21 -14.35 -6.18
N LYS A 110 -9.73 -14.80 -7.35
CA LYS A 110 -10.48 -15.71 -8.22
C LYS A 110 -10.41 -17.19 -7.80
N PHE A 111 -9.27 -17.61 -7.25
CA PHE A 111 -9.02 -19.03 -6.96
C PHE A 111 -9.27 -19.42 -5.51
N LEU A 112 -9.40 -18.45 -4.59
CA LEU A 112 -9.74 -18.75 -3.20
C LEU A 112 -11.27 -18.74 -3.01
N PRO A 113 -11.84 -19.77 -2.34
CA PRO A 113 -13.25 -19.78 -1.98
C PRO A 113 -13.61 -18.61 -1.08
N GLU A 114 -14.83 -18.05 -1.22
CA GLU A 114 -15.31 -16.93 -0.39
C GLU A 114 -15.23 -17.24 1.11
N SER A 115 -15.55 -18.48 1.50
CA SER A 115 -15.43 -18.92 2.90
C SER A 115 -14.01 -18.83 3.45
N MET A 116 -12.99 -19.03 2.63
CA MET A 116 -11.60 -18.89 3.00
C MET A 116 -11.18 -17.41 3.08
N LEU A 117 -11.67 -16.59 2.14
CA LEU A 117 -11.46 -15.14 2.15
C LEU A 117 -12.10 -14.48 3.38
N GLU A 118 -13.32 -14.89 3.75
CA GLU A 118 -14.00 -14.41 4.95
C GLU A 118 -13.25 -14.84 6.23
N SER A 119 -12.78 -16.09 6.28
CA SER A 119 -11.96 -16.56 7.41
C SER A 119 -10.68 -15.77 7.56
N MET A 120 -10.01 -15.43 6.45
CA MET A 120 -8.77 -14.63 6.46
C MET A 120 -9.02 -13.16 6.85
N ARG A 121 -10.22 -12.63 6.60
CA ARG A 121 -10.66 -11.29 7.05
C ARG A 121 -11.14 -11.26 8.49
N SER A 122 -11.27 -12.42 9.13
CA SER A 122 -11.67 -12.50 10.54
C SER A 122 -10.65 -11.77 11.40
N ILE A 123 -11.15 -11.00 12.39
CA ILE A 123 -10.32 -10.19 13.30
C ILE A 123 -9.26 -11.05 14.03
N TYR A 124 -9.55 -12.31 14.31
CA TYR A 124 -8.62 -13.24 14.96
C TYR A 124 -7.45 -13.62 14.06
N VAL A 125 -7.73 -13.88 12.77
CA VAL A 125 -6.68 -14.19 11.79
C VAL A 125 -5.85 -12.96 11.50
N VAL A 126 -6.48 -11.79 11.33
CA VAL A 126 -5.79 -10.50 11.16
C VAL A 126 -4.90 -10.23 12.38
N ALA A 127 -5.40 -10.37 13.59
CA ALA A 127 -4.61 -10.20 14.82
C ALA A 127 -3.41 -11.16 14.86
N ALA A 128 -3.62 -12.45 14.60
CA ALA A 128 -2.56 -13.45 14.61
C ALA A 128 -1.46 -13.17 13.58
N THR A 129 -1.83 -12.80 12.35
CA THR A 129 -0.87 -12.54 11.25
C THR A 129 -0.19 -11.17 11.36
N THR A 130 -0.75 -10.25 12.13
CA THR A 130 -0.21 -8.90 12.33
C THR A 130 0.86 -8.87 13.44
N ILE A 131 0.81 -9.82 14.40
CA ILE A 131 1.74 -9.90 15.54
C ILE A 131 3.01 -10.72 15.21
N ILE A 132 3.00 -11.51 14.15
CA ILE A 132 4.16 -12.30 13.68
C ILE A 132 5.04 -11.46 12.76
#